data_bf62df4c3b960b5646b8148f383e7804
#
_entry.id   bf62df4c3b960b5646b8148f383e7804
#
_cell.length_a   1.000
_cell.length_b   1.000
_cell.length_c   1.000
_cell.angle_alpha   90.00
_cell.angle_beta   90.00
_cell.angle_gamma   90.00
#
_symmetry.space_group_name_H-M   'P 1'
#
loop_
_entity.id
_entity.type
_entity.pdbx_description
1 polymer ?
#
loop_
_entity_poly.entity_id
_entity_poly.type
_entity_poly.pdbx_seq_one_letter_code
_entity_poly.pdbx_strand_id
1 'polypeptide(L)'
;RDYYASRGLGDVYKRQDLPGETDYIQEPFAKDRTLIVAAPDHPLAGEEHVRFEDLKKENFLLREKGAGVRDRFEAILRTKDCVIDPLWESRSTKVLVQAVEDGFGISVLPYCLIEEYLKEGRLAEIKVEDLCLERNLNLVYHPHKVWNDPLRDFMDIVRWYGHDEIRAMKTTDGMFHGQTDTNTLLL
;
A
#
# COMPACT_ATOMS: atom_id res chain seq x y z
N ARG A 1 12.24 16.96 -3.12
CA ARG A 1 11.38 17.64 -4.14
C ARG A 1 10.08 16.87 -4.22
N ASP A 2 9.02 17.53 -3.77
CA ASP A 2 7.68 17.01 -3.51
C ASP A 2 6.94 16.69 -4.80
N TYR A 3 7.07 15.47 -5.31
CA TYR A 3 6.49 15.08 -6.61
C TYR A 3 5.05 14.56 -6.56
N TYR A 4 4.38 14.57 -5.40
CA TYR A 4 3.01 14.04 -5.26
C TYR A 4 2.04 14.98 -4.56
N ALA A 5 2.23 16.27 -4.73
CA ALA A 5 1.17 17.22 -4.42
C ALA A 5 0.20 17.21 -5.59
N SER A 6 -0.92 16.50 -5.47
CA SER A 6 -2.06 16.76 -6.32
C SER A 6 -2.47 18.21 -6.07
N ARG A 7 -2.28 19.09 -7.05
CA ARG A 7 -2.79 20.46 -7.03
C ARG A 7 -4.31 20.42 -7.14
N GLY A 8 -4.97 20.05 -6.05
CA GLY A 8 -6.43 20.05 -5.96
C GLY A 8 -6.89 20.94 -4.83
N LEU A 9 -7.85 21.79 -5.06
CA LEU A 9 -8.61 22.58 -4.07
C LEU A 9 -7.79 23.22 -2.95
N GLY A 10 -6.60 23.78 -3.27
CA GLY A 10 -5.73 24.53 -2.35
C GLY A 10 -5.38 23.75 -1.08
N ASP A 11 -4.16 23.61 -0.77
CA ASP A 11 -3.54 23.20 0.53
C ASP A 11 -4.13 22.01 1.33
N VAL A 12 -4.91 21.11 0.73
CA VAL A 12 -5.25 19.80 1.27
C VAL A 12 -4.63 18.73 0.38
N TYR A 13 -3.87 17.86 0.98
CA TYR A 13 -3.11 16.84 0.27
C TYR A 13 -3.52 15.44 0.71
N LYS A 14 -3.64 14.54 -0.26
CA LYS A 14 -3.66 13.10 -0.01
C LYS A 14 -2.22 12.63 0.10
N ARG A 15 -1.80 12.15 1.26
CA ARG A 15 -0.42 11.74 1.49
C ARG A 15 -0.33 10.46 2.32
N GLN A 16 0.76 9.76 2.16
CA GLN A 16 1.21 8.69 3.06
C GLN A 16 1.74 9.32 4.35
N ASP A 17 1.94 8.49 5.38
CA ASP A 17 2.45 8.96 6.67
C ASP A 17 3.66 9.89 6.50
N LEU A 18 3.60 11.05 7.13
CA LEU A 18 4.73 11.97 7.17
C LEU A 18 5.70 11.52 8.25
N PRO A 19 6.99 11.44 7.98
CA PRO A 19 7.97 11.15 9.00
C PRO A 19 8.15 12.37 9.92
N GLY A 20 8.08 12.13 11.24
CA GLY A 20 8.41 13.11 12.26
C GLY A 20 7.24 13.98 12.75
N GLU A 21 7.52 14.84 13.72
CA GLU A 21 6.59 15.87 14.19
C GLU A 21 6.41 16.93 13.10
N THR A 22 5.18 17.14 12.68
CA THR A 22 4.83 18.15 11.68
C THR A 22 3.76 19.08 12.24
N ASP A 23 3.81 20.34 11.85
CA ASP A 23 2.76 21.33 12.20
C ASP A 23 1.43 21.05 11.47
N TYR A 24 1.33 19.97 10.71
CA TYR A 24 0.15 19.59 9.94
C TYR A 24 -0.71 18.57 10.67
N ILE A 25 -2.02 18.73 10.57
CA ILE A 25 -2.96 17.71 10.99
C ILE A 25 -2.95 16.58 9.99
N GLN A 26 -2.83 15.35 10.48
CA GLN A 26 -2.90 14.12 9.70
C GLN A 26 -4.12 13.32 10.15
N GLU A 27 -5.07 13.13 9.26
CA GLU A 27 -6.29 12.39 9.51
C GLU A 27 -6.30 11.15 8.62
N PRO A 28 -6.12 9.93 9.19
CA PRO A 28 -6.22 8.71 8.41
C PRO A 28 -7.65 8.50 7.92
N PHE A 29 -7.83 8.23 6.61
CA PHE A 29 -9.14 8.02 6.02
C PHE A 29 -9.29 6.66 5.34
N ALA A 30 -8.19 6.01 4.93
CA ALA A 30 -8.21 4.69 4.33
C ALA A 30 -6.92 3.93 4.65
N LYS A 31 -6.99 2.60 4.55
CA LYS A 31 -5.82 1.73 4.55
C LYS A 31 -5.51 1.33 3.11
N ASP A 32 -4.24 1.35 2.74
CA ASP A 32 -3.76 0.82 1.49
C ASP A 32 -2.88 -0.40 1.78
N ARG A 33 -3.29 -1.54 1.23
CA ARG A 33 -2.51 -2.77 1.30
C ARG A 33 -1.51 -2.79 0.16
N THR A 34 -0.28 -3.10 0.49
CA THR A 34 0.75 -3.40 -0.50
C THR A 34 1.05 -4.88 -0.40
N LEU A 35 1.06 -5.57 -1.53
CA LEU A 35 1.24 -7.01 -1.60
C LEU A 35 2.54 -7.34 -2.31
N ILE A 36 3.12 -8.49 -1.93
CA ILE A 36 4.13 -9.17 -2.74
C ILE A 36 3.39 -10.11 -3.67
N VAL A 37 3.66 -10.00 -4.95
CA VAL A 37 2.97 -10.77 -5.99
C VAL A 37 3.92 -11.47 -6.92
N ALA A 38 3.48 -12.61 -7.40
CA ALA A 38 4.17 -13.48 -8.36
C ALA A 38 3.22 -13.98 -9.45
N ALA A 39 3.73 -14.66 -10.45
CA ALA A 39 2.93 -15.48 -11.34
C ALA A 39 2.22 -16.61 -10.56
N PRO A 40 1.04 -17.08 -10.98
CA PRO A 40 0.28 -18.09 -10.24
C PRO A 40 0.97 -19.44 -10.09
N ASP A 41 1.88 -19.76 -11.01
CA ASP A 41 2.70 -21.00 -11.01
C ASP A 41 4.04 -20.84 -10.29
N HIS A 42 4.28 -19.69 -9.68
CA HIS A 42 5.52 -19.45 -8.93
C HIS A 42 5.60 -20.35 -7.68
N PRO A 43 6.79 -20.92 -7.36
CA PRO A 43 6.94 -21.84 -6.22
C PRO A 43 6.46 -21.31 -4.88
N LEU A 44 6.59 -20.01 -4.63
CA LEU A 44 6.12 -19.37 -3.39
C LEU A 44 4.63 -18.96 -3.43
N ALA A 45 3.99 -19.06 -4.59
CA ALA A 45 2.56 -18.78 -4.71
C ALA A 45 1.76 -19.94 -4.10
N GLY A 46 0.94 -19.63 -3.08
CA GLY A 46 0.14 -20.65 -2.40
C GLY A 46 0.83 -21.36 -1.23
N GLU A 47 2.09 -21.07 -0.96
CA GLU A 47 2.76 -21.52 0.26
C GLU A 47 2.17 -20.81 1.49
N GLU A 48 1.88 -21.60 2.56
CA GLU A 48 1.27 -21.06 3.77
C GLU A 48 2.28 -20.34 4.70
N HIS A 49 3.56 -20.73 4.62
CA HIS A 49 4.60 -20.33 5.55
C HIS A 49 5.82 -19.74 4.84
N VAL A 50 5.62 -18.64 4.10
CA VAL A 50 6.74 -17.93 3.47
C VAL A 50 7.34 -16.94 4.47
N ARG A 51 8.64 -16.99 4.66
CA ARG A 51 9.39 -16.02 5.47
C ARG A 51 10.16 -15.06 4.57
N PHE A 52 10.50 -13.92 5.12
CA PHE A 52 11.29 -12.92 4.40
C PHE A 52 12.61 -13.47 3.81
N GLU A 53 13.25 -14.40 4.52
CA GLU A 53 14.48 -15.04 4.07
C GLU A 53 14.32 -15.81 2.74
N ASP A 54 13.12 -16.34 2.49
CA ASP A 54 12.83 -17.08 1.27
C ASP A 54 12.78 -16.16 0.05
N LEU A 55 12.37 -14.89 0.27
CA LEU A 55 12.33 -13.88 -0.77
C LEU A 55 13.71 -13.40 -1.25
N LYS A 56 14.75 -13.55 -0.43
CA LYS A 56 16.11 -13.07 -0.76
C LYS A 56 16.71 -13.72 -2.01
N LYS A 57 16.17 -14.86 -2.40
CA LYS A 57 16.63 -15.62 -3.57
C LYS A 57 15.90 -15.26 -4.85
N GLU A 58 14.83 -14.48 -4.70
CA GLU A 58 13.93 -14.15 -5.80
C GLU A 58 14.40 -12.91 -6.57
N ASN A 59 14.05 -12.87 -7.84
CA ASN A 59 14.25 -11.71 -8.67
C ASN A 59 13.16 -10.66 -8.37
N PHE A 60 13.56 -9.50 -7.90
CA PHE A 60 12.61 -8.42 -7.66
C PHE A 60 12.46 -7.50 -8.87
N LEU A 61 11.21 -7.23 -9.22
CA LEU A 61 10.81 -6.26 -10.24
C LEU A 61 10.15 -5.10 -9.49
N LEU A 62 10.83 -3.97 -9.36
CA LEU A 62 10.40 -2.89 -8.48
C LEU A 62 10.02 -1.62 -9.24
N ARG A 63 9.24 -0.78 -8.57
CA ARG A 63 9.05 0.58 -9.01
C ARG A 63 10.39 1.34 -8.97
N GLU A 64 10.44 2.44 -9.70
CA GLU A 64 11.59 3.36 -9.69
C GLU A 64 11.92 3.87 -8.28
N LYS A 65 13.15 4.28 -8.06
CA LYS A 65 13.58 4.95 -6.82
C LYS A 65 12.78 6.23 -6.60
N GLY A 66 12.32 6.43 -5.36
CA GLY A 66 11.45 7.55 -5.00
C GLY A 66 9.95 7.28 -5.18
N ALA A 67 9.55 6.10 -5.68
CA ALA A 67 8.17 5.66 -5.61
C ALA A 67 7.84 5.25 -4.18
N GLY A 68 6.77 5.80 -3.61
CA GLY A 68 6.43 5.61 -2.19
C GLY A 68 6.26 4.14 -1.76
N VAL A 69 5.78 3.26 -2.65
CA VAL A 69 5.69 1.82 -2.37
C VAL A 69 7.08 1.19 -2.24
N ARG A 70 8.02 1.58 -3.10
CA ARG A 70 9.39 1.11 -3.04
C ARG A 70 10.13 1.66 -1.83
N ASP A 71 10.05 2.98 -1.59
CA ASP A 71 10.72 3.61 -0.46
C ASP A 71 10.32 2.99 0.87
N ARG A 72 9.02 2.67 1.03
CA ARG A 72 8.51 1.95 2.20
C ARG A 72 9.04 0.53 2.28
N PHE A 73 9.00 -0.23 1.19
CA PHE A 73 9.54 -1.58 1.16
C PHE A 73 11.02 -1.59 1.54
N GLU A 74 11.83 -0.72 0.93
CA GLU A 74 13.24 -0.58 1.26
C GLU A 74 13.48 -0.13 2.72
N ALA A 75 12.57 0.70 3.28
CA ALA A 75 12.66 1.07 4.69
C ALA A 75 12.46 -0.14 5.62
N ILE A 76 11.52 -1.02 5.30
CA ILE A 76 11.32 -2.28 6.02
C ILE A 76 12.51 -3.23 5.84
N LEU A 77 13.04 -3.34 4.63
CA LEU A 77 14.24 -4.15 4.37
C LEU A 77 15.43 -3.70 5.23
N ARG A 78 15.60 -2.39 5.40
CA ARG A 78 16.66 -1.85 6.28
C ARG A 78 16.50 -2.27 7.75
N THR A 79 15.28 -2.43 8.25
CA THR A 79 15.06 -2.94 9.62
C THR A 79 15.44 -4.42 9.78
N LYS A 80 15.58 -5.12 8.66
CA LYS A 80 15.99 -6.53 8.59
C LYS A 80 17.44 -6.69 8.09
N ASP A 81 18.22 -5.61 8.10
CA ASP A 81 19.61 -5.57 7.59
C ASP A 81 19.73 -6.18 6.18
N CYS A 82 18.74 -5.94 5.34
CA CYS A 82 18.68 -6.47 3.99
C CYS A 82 18.64 -5.37 2.94
N VAL A 83 19.35 -5.61 1.85
CA VAL A 83 19.30 -4.79 0.64
C VAL A 83 18.94 -5.72 -0.51
N ILE A 84 17.96 -5.34 -1.31
CA ILE A 84 17.57 -6.05 -2.52
C ILE A 84 18.01 -5.20 -3.71
N ASP A 85 18.77 -5.82 -4.61
CA ASP A 85 19.09 -5.24 -5.91
C ASP A 85 18.04 -5.76 -6.90
N PRO A 86 17.16 -4.90 -7.43
CA PRO A 86 16.11 -5.35 -8.31
C PRO A 86 16.69 -5.78 -9.66
N LEU A 87 16.20 -6.91 -10.19
CA LEU A 87 16.52 -7.35 -11.54
C LEU A 87 16.10 -6.29 -12.57
N TRP A 88 14.97 -5.63 -12.32
CA TRP A 88 14.41 -4.61 -13.21
C TRP A 88 13.64 -3.54 -12.45
N GLU A 89 13.68 -2.31 -13.00
CA GLU A 89 12.94 -1.16 -12.49
C GLU A 89 12.03 -0.58 -13.57
N SER A 90 10.80 -0.21 -13.20
CA SER A 90 9.87 0.45 -14.10
C SER A 90 9.01 1.50 -13.39
N ARG A 91 8.70 2.59 -14.11
CA ARG A 91 7.71 3.59 -13.68
C ARG A 91 6.27 3.15 -13.94
N SER A 92 6.09 2.17 -14.79
CA SER A 92 4.76 1.66 -15.17
C SER A 92 4.40 0.42 -14.40
N THR A 93 3.35 0.50 -13.57
CA THR A 93 2.80 -0.67 -12.85
C THR A 93 2.34 -1.75 -13.84
N LYS A 94 1.73 -1.37 -14.97
CA LYS A 94 1.28 -2.34 -15.98
C LYS A 94 2.43 -3.17 -16.56
N VAL A 95 3.59 -2.53 -16.79
CA VAL A 95 4.79 -3.22 -17.28
C VAL A 95 5.32 -4.18 -16.23
N LEU A 96 5.32 -3.78 -14.94
CA LEU A 96 5.70 -4.68 -13.85
C LEU A 96 4.76 -5.87 -13.73
N VAL A 97 3.45 -5.63 -13.77
CA VAL A 97 2.44 -6.70 -13.76
C VAL A 97 2.70 -7.69 -14.89
N GLN A 98 2.87 -7.21 -16.12
CA GLN A 98 3.14 -8.09 -17.28
C GLN A 98 4.42 -8.91 -17.07
N ALA A 99 5.48 -8.28 -16.60
CA ALA A 99 6.74 -8.98 -16.35
C ALA A 99 6.63 -10.04 -15.23
N VAL A 100 5.79 -9.78 -14.22
CA VAL A 100 5.48 -10.78 -13.17
C VAL A 100 4.68 -11.94 -13.76
N GLU A 101 3.64 -11.65 -14.56
CA GLU A 101 2.84 -12.67 -15.26
C GLU A 101 3.70 -13.57 -16.16
N ASP A 102 4.68 -12.97 -16.82
CA ASP A 102 5.63 -13.69 -17.70
C ASP A 102 6.71 -14.48 -16.92
N GLY A 103 6.64 -14.47 -15.57
CA GLY A 103 7.52 -15.25 -14.71
C GLY A 103 8.94 -14.70 -14.54
N PHE A 104 9.19 -13.43 -14.86
CA PHE A 104 10.52 -12.81 -14.67
C PHE A 104 10.93 -12.62 -13.22
N GLY A 105 9.98 -12.69 -12.29
CA GLY A 105 10.23 -12.54 -10.86
C GLY A 105 9.00 -12.08 -10.08
N ILE A 106 9.22 -11.54 -8.88
CA ILE A 106 8.19 -11.08 -7.96
C ILE A 106 8.20 -9.55 -7.87
N SER A 107 7.08 -8.96 -7.47
CA SER A 107 6.97 -7.51 -7.33
C SER A 107 6.24 -7.10 -6.06
N VAL A 108 6.42 -5.85 -5.64
CA VAL A 108 5.76 -5.23 -4.49
C VAL A 108 4.85 -4.13 -5.01
N LEU A 109 3.55 -4.36 -4.99
CA LEU A 109 2.55 -3.51 -5.63
C LEU A 109 1.37 -3.17 -4.72
N PRO A 110 0.76 -1.96 -4.84
CA PRO A 110 -0.45 -1.61 -4.12
C PRO A 110 -1.63 -2.48 -4.57
N TYR A 111 -2.39 -3.02 -3.62
CA TYR A 111 -3.55 -3.87 -3.89
C TYR A 111 -4.56 -3.22 -4.84
N CYS A 112 -4.86 -1.94 -4.63
CA CYS A 112 -5.82 -1.20 -5.46
C CYS A 112 -5.47 -1.13 -6.96
N LEU A 113 -4.19 -1.35 -7.31
CA LEU A 113 -3.74 -1.34 -8.71
C LEU A 113 -3.71 -2.74 -9.35
N ILE A 114 -3.82 -3.79 -8.54
CA ILE A 114 -3.64 -5.18 -8.98
C ILE A 114 -4.82 -6.09 -8.63
N GLU A 115 -5.85 -5.55 -7.99
CA GLU A 115 -7.02 -6.31 -7.54
C GLU A 115 -7.68 -7.13 -8.65
N GLU A 116 -7.85 -6.56 -9.85
CA GLU A 116 -8.45 -7.25 -10.99
C GLU A 116 -7.57 -8.42 -11.44
N TYR A 117 -6.26 -8.25 -11.52
CA TYR A 117 -5.32 -9.31 -11.90
C TYR A 117 -5.31 -10.47 -10.91
N LEU A 118 -5.47 -10.17 -9.60
CA LEU A 118 -5.61 -11.19 -8.57
C LEU A 118 -6.93 -11.95 -8.70
N LYS A 119 -8.05 -11.23 -8.95
CA LYS A 119 -9.37 -11.84 -9.15
C LYS A 119 -9.42 -12.71 -10.41
N GLU A 120 -8.73 -12.32 -11.46
CA GLU A 120 -8.62 -13.07 -12.71
C GLU A 120 -7.64 -14.24 -12.62
N GLY A 121 -6.94 -14.40 -11.50
CA GLY A 121 -5.93 -15.44 -11.31
C GLY A 121 -4.68 -15.27 -12.18
N ARG A 122 -4.39 -14.04 -12.62
CA ARG A 122 -3.21 -13.69 -13.43
C ARG A 122 -1.99 -13.39 -12.54
N LEU A 123 -2.25 -12.97 -11.31
CA LEU A 123 -1.26 -12.81 -10.27
C LEU A 123 -1.66 -13.62 -9.04
N ALA A 124 -0.69 -14.03 -8.26
CA ALA A 124 -0.87 -14.64 -6.94
C ALA A 124 -0.18 -13.81 -5.87
N GLU A 125 -0.79 -13.69 -4.70
CA GLU A 125 -0.18 -13.08 -3.53
C GLU A 125 0.78 -14.06 -2.86
N ILE A 126 1.99 -13.59 -2.53
CA ILE A 126 2.91 -14.29 -1.63
C ILE A 126 2.71 -13.72 -0.23
N LYS A 127 2.15 -14.52 0.67
CA LYS A 127 1.91 -14.13 2.07
C LYS A 127 3.16 -14.36 2.90
N VAL A 128 3.80 -13.29 3.33
CA VAL A 128 5.03 -13.34 4.12
C VAL A 128 4.70 -13.08 5.58
N GLU A 129 4.96 -14.05 6.45
CA GLU A 129 4.54 -14.04 7.86
C GLU A 129 5.13 -12.88 8.67
N ASP A 130 6.38 -12.53 8.40
CA ASP A 130 7.13 -11.55 9.18
C ASP A 130 7.29 -10.19 8.46
N LEU A 131 6.38 -9.89 7.52
CA LEU A 131 6.41 -8.68 6.73
C LEU A 131 5.03 -8.01 6.66
N CYS A 132 4.91 -6.83 7.26
CA CYS A 132 3.69 -6.03 7.16
C CYS A 132 3.91 -4.82 6.25
N LEU A 133 3.16 -4.79 5.15
CA LEU A 133 3.25 -3.75 4.12
C LEU A 133 2.01 -2.84 4.08
N GLU A 134 1.16 -2.89 5.11
CA GLU A 134 0.01 -2.00 5.20
C GLU A 134 0.45 -0.55 5.46
N ARG A 135 -0.29 0.39 4.92
CA ARG A 135 -0.10 1.82 5.13
C ARG A 135 -1.41 2.56 5.27
N ASN A 136 -1.37 3.67 5.98
CA ASN A 136 -2.50 4.58 6.04
C ASN A 136 -2.43 5.59 4.89
N LEU A 137 -3.58 5.92 4.35
CA LEU A 137 -3.77 7.11 3.52
C LEU A 137 -4.33 8.19 4.41
N ASN A 138 -3.64 9.32 4.49
CA ASN A 138 -3.99 10.42 5.36
C ASN A 138 -4.44 11.64 4.55
N LEU A 139 -5.45 12.33 5.06
CA LEU A 139 -5.71 13.71 4.72
C LEU A 139 -4.76 14.58 5.54
N VAL A 140 -4.02 15.45 4.87
CA VAL A 140 -3.03 16.32 5.52
C VAL A 140 -3.39 17.77 5.24
N TYR A 141 -3.54 18.56 6.30
CA TYR A 141 -3.89 19.98 6.19
C TYR A 141 -3.31 20.79 7.34
N HIS A 142 -3.17 22.10 7.10
CA HIS A 142 -2.67 23.01 8.10
C HIS A 142 -3.72 23.27 9.19
N PRO A 143 -3.37 23.32 10.50
CA PRO A 143 -4.33 23.53 11.59
C PRO A 143 -5.13 24.85 11.46
N HIS A 144 -4.53 25.88 10.87
CA HIS A 144 -5.20 27.17 10.62
C HIS A 144 -5.82 27.27 9.22
N LYS A 145 -6.15 26.13 8.59
CA LYS A 145 -6.79 26.10 7.28
C LYS A 145 -8.17 26.77 7.34
N VAL A 146 -8.41 27.73 6.46
CA VAL A 146 -9.74 28.32 6.28
C VAL A 146 -10.60 27.35 5.47
N TRP A 147 -11.69 26.92 6.07
CA TRP A 147 -12.64 25.97 5.48
C TRP A 147 -13.75 26.71 4.74
N ASN A 148 -13.86 26.47 3.44
CA ASN A 148 -15.01 26.85 2.63
C ASN A 148 -15.92 25.63 2.37
N ASP A 149 -17.14 25.84 1.92
CA ASP A 149 -18.11 24.77 1.72
C ASP A 149 -17.62 23.69 0.74
N PRO A 150 -17.07 24.03 -0.46
CA PRO A 150 -16.55 22.99 -1.36
C PRO A 150 -15.45 22.11 -0.74
N LEU A 151 -14.63 22.68 0.13
CA LEU A 151 -13.58 21.92 0.79
C LEU A 151 -14.14 21.01 1.89
N ARG A 152 -15.18 21.46 2.60
CA ARG A 152 -15.91 20.62 3.58
C ARG A 152 -16.57 19.44 2.88
N ASP A 153 -17.29 19.70 1.81
CA ASP A 153 -17.95 18.66 1.01
C ASP A 153 -16.94 17.64 0.48
N PHE A 154 -15.78 18.09 0.00
CA PHE A 154 -14.69 17.21 -0.41
C PHE A 154 -14.17 16.33 0.73
N MET A 155 -13.95 16.90 1.92
CA MET A 155 -13.50 16.15 3.09
C MET A 155 -14.51 15.08 3.49
N ASP A 156 -15.79 15.43 3.48
CA ASP A 156 -16.86 14.50 3.84
C ASP A 156 -16.99 13.36 2.82
N ILE A 157 -16.85 13.64 1.53
CA ILE A 157 -16.82 12.61 0.47
C ILE A 157 -15.61 11.67 0.68
N VAL A 158 -14.42 12.19 0.95
CA VAL A 158 -13.22 11.38 1.14
C VAL A 158 -13.34 10.52 2.40
N ARG A 159 -13.86 11.06 3.49
CA ARG A 159 -14.12 10.29 4.72
C ARG A 159 -15.12 9.17 4.49
N TRP A 160 -16.22 9.49 3.79
CA TRP A 160 -17.24 8.49 3.45
C TRP A 160 -16.66 7.37 2.59
N TYR A 161 -15.92 7.71 1.55
CA TYR A 161 -15.26 6.74 0.66
C TYR A 161 -14.25 5.86 1.43
N GLY A 162 -13.44 6.46 2.28
CA GLY A 162 -12.48 5.74 3.10
C GLY A 162 -13.14 4.76 4.08
N HIS A 163 -14.29 5.12 4.64
CA HIS A 163 -15.08 4.22 5.49
C HIS A 163 -15.61 3.00 4.73
N ASP A 164 -16.03 3.17 3.47
CA ASP A 164 -16.53 2.06 2.65
C ASP A 164 -15.40 1.11 2.22
N GLU A 165 -14.22 1.62 1.87
CA GLU A 165 -13.04 0.79 1.60
C GLU A 165 -12.60 0.00 2.83
N ILE A 166 -12.55 0.62 4.00
CA ILE A 166 -12.23 -0.06 5.26
C ILE A 166 -13.29 -1.14 5.58
N ARG A 167 -14.55 -0.90 5.26
CA ARG A 167 -15.65 -1.84 5.46
C ARG A 167 -15.56 -3.03 4.50
N ALA A 168 -15.25 -2.79 3.23
CA ALA A 168 -15.05 -3.83 2.22
C ALA A 168 -13.84 -4.72 2.56
N MET A 169 -12.74 -4.15 3.04
CA MET A 169 -11.58 -4.91 3.52
C MET A 169 -11.89 -5.78 4.74
N LYS A 170 -12.67 -5.28 5.71
CA LYS A 170 -13.10 -6.07 6.89
C LYS A 170 -14.01 -7.24 6.53
N THR A 171 -14.75 -7.15 5.43
CA THR A 171 -15.64 -8.24 4.99
C THR A 171 -14.84 -9.36 4.32
N THR A 172 -13.71 -9.04 3.71
CA THR A 172 -12.80 -10.04 3.10
C THR A 172 -11.90 -10.72 4.14
N ASP A 173 -11.46 -9.99 5.18
CA ASP A 173 -10.68 -10.54 6.30
C ASP A 173 -11.56 -11.34 7.30
N GLY A 174 -12.88 -11.19 7.24
CA GLY A 174 -13.84 -11.89 8.12
C GLY A 174 -13.95 -13.40 7.89
N MET A 175 -13.19 -13.99 6.98
CA MET A 175 -13.06 -15.44 6.80
C MET A 175 -11.88 -16.07 7.55
N PHE A 176 -11.03 -15.29 8.20
CA PHE A 176 -9.94 -15.81 9.01
C PHE A 176 -9.96 -15.23 10.43
N HIS A 177 -10.43 -16.09 11.35
CA HIS A 177 -10.28 -16.13 12.81
C HIS A 177 -10.05 -14.83 13.60
N GLY A 178 -11.10 -14.58 14.38
CA GLY A 178 -11.24 -13.85 15.61
C GLY A 178 -10.01 -13.59 16.47
N GLN A 179 -9.81 -12.30 16.69
CA GLN A 179 -9.71 -11.75 18.04
C GLN A 179 -9.95 -10.23 17.94
N THR A 180 -11.05 -9.84 18.51
CA THR A 180 -11.48 -8.47 18.72
C THR A 180 -10.59 -7.81 19.74
N ASP A 181 -9.99 -6.66 19.39
CA ASP A 181 -9.76 -5.64 20.38
C ASP A 181 -10.58 -4.40 20.02
N THR A 182 -11.64 -4.31 20.82
CA THR A 182 -12.55 -3.19 20.92
C THR A 182 -11.84 -2.07 21.64
N ASN A 183 -11.61 -0.93 20.96
CA ASN A 183 -11.64 0.34 21.69
C ASN A 183 -11.97 1.51 20.78
N THR A 184 -13.14 1.96 20.99
CA THR A 184 -13.61 3.30 21.32
C THR A 184 -13.74 4.26 20.15
N LEU A 185 -14.93 4.21 19.54
CA LEU A 185 -15.62 5.39 19.03
C LEU A 185 -16.29 6.06 20.23
N LEU A 186 -15.86 7.25 20.59
CA LEU A 186 -16.66 8.23 21.33
C LEU A 186 -16.54 9.57 20.62
N LEU A 187 -17.68 10.09 20.33
CA LEU A 187 -18.18 11.35 19.78
C LEU A 187 -17.25 12.56 19.91
#